data_ec5e2b187c9e66125251d98fcc7a30eb
#
_entry.id   ec5e2b187c9e66125251d98fcc7a30eb
#
_cell.length_a   1.000
_cell.length_b   1.000
_cell.length_c   1.000
_cell.angle_alpha   90.00
_cell.angle_beta   90.00
_cell.angle_gamma   90.00
#
_symmetry.space_group_name_H-M   'P 1'
#
loop_
_entity.id
_entity.type
_entity.pdbx_description
1 polymer ?
#
loop_
_entity_poly.entity_id
_entity_poly.type
_entity_poly.pdbx_seq_one_letter_code
_entity_poly.pdbx_strand_id
1 'polypeptide(L)'
;MFTLAATLVLACGLGVFYAIVVRHAFTEDNTVLADKLSGLSADFRENGPSVFAEELTGYRAGEHPAYWTRILDAKGQTIAETPGMDRLLPGAIFPAAREPVLAVRSRKDYRSGAKLFSLATLNEEFGGQAYTLQVAQDRSSDEQVQRNFAVLLLMVLAGGGLASALIAIMVTKHGLRTVREMTQAVGRIGPTHLKERLAPTGWPRELRPLAMAFDEMLNRLDDSFTRLSQFSADLAHELRTPIANMLGEAQVALTRDRIAADYRETIESTITECERLSRIVDNLLFVARVDAAREPIARTRFDARAAVEKIAAFYQAIADDHHVTISCSGEGRIYADPDLFERAVGNLLENALRFTPENGSIQIALSQHNTDFEVAVSDTGRGIAPEHLPRVFDRFYRVESSRGSDGAGLGLALVKSIVDLHSGSARIQSELGRGTTVTLVFPNGR
;
A
#
# COMPACT_ATOMS: atom_id res chain seq x y z
N MET A 1 16.28 -9.11 10.02
CA MET A 1 15.93 -8.72 11.40
C MET A 1 15.27 -9.85 12.19
N PHE A 2 14.25 -10.51 11.69
CA PHE A 2 13.55 -11.58 12.40
C PHE A 2 14.45 -12.78 12.79
N THR A 3 15.28 -13.27 11.86
CA THR A 3 16.25 -14.34 12.13
C THR A 3 17.26 -13.98 13.21
N LEU A 4 17.73 -12.75 13.21
CA LEU A 4 18.68 -12.22 14.19
C LEU A 4 18.05 -12.16 15.58
N ALA A 5 16.81 -11.69 15.68
CA ALA A 5 16.05 -11.68 16.93
C ALA A 5 15.77 -13.09 17.46
N ALA A 6 15.36 -14.01 16.60
CA ALA A 6 15.11 -15.40 16.97
C ALA A 6 16.39 -16.10 17.46
N THR A 7 17.52 -15.91 16.78
CA THR A 7 18.82 -16.47 17.17
C THR A 7 19.32 -15.87 18.50
N LEU A 8 19.09 -14.57 18.72
CA LEU A 8 19.44 -13.90 19.97
C LEU A 8 18.64 -14.46 21.16
N VAL A 9 17.32 -14.60 21.00
CA VAL A 9 16.45 -15.18 22.03
C VAL A 9 16.86 -16.60 22.36
N LEU A 10 17.15 -17.42 21.33
CA LEU A 10 17.62 -18.79 21.51
C LEU A 10 18.97 -18.79 22.23
N ALA A 11 19.92 -17.94 21.84
CA ALA A 11 21.22 -17.84 22.50
C ALA A 11 21.11 -17.41 23.96
N CYS A 12 20.27 -16.43 24.28
CA CYS A 12 20.00 -16.02 25.64
C CYS A 12 19.39 -17.15 26.46
N GLY A 13 18.38 -17.85 25.94
CA GLY A 13 17.73 -18.98 26.61
C GLY A 13 18.70 -20.12 26.90
N LEU A 14 19.51 -20.54 25.92
CA LEU A 14 20.53 -21.56 26.06
C LEU A 14 21.65 -21.14 27.04
N GLY A 15 22.04 -19.85 26.98
CA GLY A 15 23.05 -19.30 27.91
C GLY A 15 22.59 -19.32 29.38
N VAL A 16 21.35 -18.90 29.62
CA VAL A 16 20.75 -18.97 30.96
C VAL A 16 20.63 -20.43 31.43
N PHE A 17 20.17 -21.31 30.55
CA PHE A 17 20.06 -22.74 30.88
C PHE A 17 21.42 -23.34 31.21
N TYR A 18 22.46 -23.06 30.40
CA TYR A 18 23.83 -23.49 30.69
C TYR A 18 24.32 -23.00 32.07
N ALA A 19 24.11 -21.71 32.35
CA ALA A 19 24.52 -21.12 33.62
C ALA A 19 23.83 -21.78 34.83
N ILE A 20 22.54 -22.11 34.72
CA ILE A 20 21.78 -22.80 35.77
C ILE A 20 22.32 -24.21 35.99
N VAL A 21 22.55 -24.99 34.91
CA VAL A 21 23.05 -26.38 34.99
C VAL A 21 24.45 -26.40 35.61
N VAL A 22 25.35 -25.54 35.12
CA VAL A 22 26.73 -25.48 35.68
C VAL A 22 26.72 -25.05 37.13
N ARG A 23 25.89 -24.07 37.51
CA ARG A 23 25.76 -23.64 38.91
C ARG A 23 25.20 -24.74 39.79
N HIS A 24 24.22 -25.50 39.33
CA HIS A 24 23.63 -26.60 40.05
C HIS A 24 24.65 -27.72 40.28
N ALA A 25 25.35 -28.16 39.22
CA ALA A 25 26.40 -29.18 39.32
C ALA A 25 27.52 -28.76 40.29
N PHE A 26 27.95 -27.48 40.22
CA PHE A 26 28.93 -26.95 41.14
C PHE A 26 28.49 -26.94 42.61
N THR A 27 27.21 -26.70 42.87
CA THR A 27 26.65 -26.70 44.24
C THR A 27 26.55 -28.12 44.78
N GLU A 28 26.12 -29.08 43.95
CA GLU A 28 26.00 -30.49 44.29
C GLU A 28 27.36 -31.10 44.63
N ASP A 29 28.38 -30.88 43.78
CA ASP A 29 29.75 -31.33 44.03
C ASP A 29 30.31 -30.80 45.37
N ASN A 30 29.98 -29.57 45.75
CA ASN A 30 30.44 -29.01 47.03
C ASN A 30 29.77 -29.66 48.24
N THR A 31 28.48 -30.01 48.11
CA THR A 31 27.79 -30.73 49.20
C THR A 31 28.34 -32.13 49.36
N VAL A 32 28.57 -32.85 48.26
CA VAL A 32 29.16 -34.19 48.30
C VAL A 32 30.58 -34.19 48.88
N LEU A 33 31.41 -33.22 48.53
CA LEU A 33 32.74 -33.05 49.13
C LEU A 33 32.65 -32.74 50.64
N ALA A 34 31.71 -31.88 51.07
CA ALA A 34 31.49 -31.52 52.43
C ALA A 34 31.10 -32.79 53.32
N ASP A 35 30.13 -33.52 52.75
CA ASP A 35 29.68 -34.77 53.43
C ASP A 35 30.81 -35.82 53.57
N LYS A 36 31.62 -35.96 52.48
CA LYS A 36 32.77 -36.89 52.54
C LYS A 36 33.84 -36.41 53.51
N LEU A 37 34.15 -35.10 53.53
CA LEU A 37 35.10 -34.55 54.50
C LEU A 37 34.62 -34.72 55.95
N SER A 38 33.33 -34.55 56.23
CA SER A 38 32.72 -34.74 57.52
C SER A 38 32.74 -36.23 57.94
N GLY A 39 32.45 -37.12 56.98
CA GLY A 39 32.57 -38.59 57.25
C GLY A 39 34.01 -39.00 57.55
N LEU A 40 34.99 -38.56 56.73
CA LEU A 40 36.41 -38.86 56.97
C LEU A 40 36.89 -38.32 58.33
N SER A 41 36.42 -37.12 58.71
CA SER A 41 36.72 -36.56 60.06
C SER A 41 36.16 -37.42 61.18
N ALA A 42 34.92 -37.88 61.09
CA ALA A 42 34.27 -38.75 62.07
C ALA A 42 34.98 -40.08 62.16
N ASP A 43 35.26 -40.75 61.03
CA ASP A 43 35.95 -42.05 60.99
C ASP A 43 37.36 -41.94 61.57
N PHE A 44 38.09 -40.89 61.32
CA PHE A 44 39.41 -40.65 61.86
C PHE A 44 39.40 -40.46 63.39
N ARG A 45 38.39 -39.75 63.91
CA ARG A 45 38.23 -39.56 65.40
C ARG A 45 37.84 -40.83 66.12
N GLU A 46 37.10 -41.71 65.49
CA GLU A 46 36.66 -42.98 66.07
C GLU A 46 37.75 -44.07 66.03
N ASN A 47 38.37 -44.23 64.88
CA ASN A 47 39.24 -45.39 64.60
C ASN A 47 40.73 -45.07 64.69
N GLY A 48 41.10 -43.78 64.69
CA GLY A 48 42.47 -43.35 64.81
C GLY A 48 43.32 -43.53 63.53
N PRO A 49 44.58 -43.02 63.56
CA PRO A 49 45.44 -42.98 62.36
C PRO A 49 45.87 -44.37 61.85
N SER A 50 45.98 -45.42 62.71
CA SER A 50 46.44 -46.74 62.32
C SER A 50 45.43 -47.52 61.49
N VAL A 51 44.16 -47.52 61.88
CA VAL A 51 43.07 -48.22 61.21
C VAL A 51 42.79 -47.50 59.85
N PHE A 52 42.76 -46.19 59.92
CA PHE A 52 42.56 -45.38 58.74
C PHE A 52 43.69 -45.49 57.68
N ALA A 53 44.94 -45.67 58.18
CA ALA A 53 46.10 -45.93 57.32
C ALA A 53 46.01 -47.29 56.60
N GLU A 54 45.49 -48.33 57.30
CA GLU A 54 45.27 -49.65 56.72
C GLU A 54 44.23 -49.62 55.63
N GLU A 55 43.15 -48.86 55.82
CA GLU A 55 42.10 -48.67 54.84
C GLU A 55 42.62 -47.92 53.56
N LEU A 56 43.44 -46.85 53.69
CA LEU A 56 44.02 -46.14 52.62
C LEU A 56 45.01 -46.97 51.78
N THR A 57 45.72 -47.88 52.39
CA THR A 57 46.69 -48.73 51.69
C THR A 57 46.04 -49.96 51.03
N GLY A 58 44.76 -50.23 51.31
CA GLY A 58 44.00 -51.36 50.75
C GLY A 58 43.60 -51.19 49.31
N TYR A 59 43.73 -49.99 48.74
CA TYR A 59 43.45 -49.71 47.28
C TYR A 59 44.47 -50.47 46.42
N ARG A 60 43.96 -51.18 45.39
CA ARG A 60 44.82 -51.90 44.43
C ARG A 60 45.49 -50.91 43.45
N ALA A 61 46.74 -51.20 43.09
CA ALA A 61 47.46 -50.43 42.11
C ALA A 61 46.71 -50.45 40.77
N GLY A 62 46.22 -49.25 40.30
CA GLY A 62 45.40 -49.04 39.06
C GLY A 62 43.95 -48.72 39.32
N GLU A 63 43.43 -48.85 40.56
CA GLU A 63 42.17 -48.27 40.91
C GLU A 63 42.32 -46.73 41.01
N HIS A 64 41.45 -45.98 40.31
CA HIS A 64 41.42 -44.53 40.41
C HIS A 64 40.30 -44.13 41.40
N PRO A 65 40.66 -43.89 42.69
CA PRO A 65 39.66 -43.51 43.69
C PRO A 65 39.08 -42.14 43.33
N ALA A 66 37.78 -41.97 43.61
CA ALA A 66 37.11 -40.67 43.46
C ALA A 66 37.73 -39.62 44.42
N TYR A 67 38.26 -40.10 45.57
CA TYR A 67 38.91 -39.28 46.57
C TYR A 67 40.30 -39.80 46.86
N TRP A 68 41.27 -38.94 46.98
CA TRP A 68 42.66 -39.18 47.32
C TRP A 68 42.90 -38.58 48.70
N THR A 69 43.37 -39.32 49.63
CA THR A 69 43.57 -38.91 51.05
C THR A 69 45.01 -39.15 51.46
N ARG A 70 45.59 -38.17 52.19
CA ARG A 70 46.91 -38.30 52.86
C ARG A 70 46.78 -37.84 54.29
N ILE A 71 47.41 -38.57 55.20
CA ILE A 71 47.50 -38.26 56.64
C ILE A 71 48.93 -37.80 56.93
N LEU A 72 49.04 -36.64 57.56
CA LEU A 72 50.31 -36.07 58.03
C LEU A 72 50.30 -36.04 59.60
N ASP A 73 51.46 -36.27 60.15
CA ASP A 73 51.66 -36.08 61.64
C ASP A 73 51.84 -34.62 62.01
N ALA A 74 52.04 -34.29 63.28
CA ALA A 74 52.25 -32.90 63.76
C ALA A 74 53.54 -32.28 63.25
N LYS A 75 54.46 -33.07 62.68
CA LYS A 75 55.74 -32.59 62.09
C LYS A 75 55.59 -32.44 60.52
N GLY A 76 54.44 -32.76 59.98
CA GLY A 76 54.21 -32.73 58.58
C GLY A 76 54.75 -33.92 57.79
N GLN A 77 55.06 -34.99 58.45
CA GLN A 77 55.51 -36.28 57.85
C GLN A 77 54.30 -37.12 57.41
N THR A 78 54.32 -37.71 56.22
CA THR A 78 53.25 -38.58 55.73
C THR A 78 53.24 -39.91 56.51
N ILE A 79 52.13 -40.21 57.19
CA ILE A 79 51.89 -41.47 57.90
C ILE A 79 51.35 -42.50 56.90
N ALA A 80 50.34 -42.12 56.11
CA ALA A 80 49.76 -42.94 55.10
C ALA A 80 49.16 -42.05 53.99
N GLU A 81 49.07 -42.59 52.78
CA GLU A 81 48.42 -41.93 51.66
C GLU A 81 47.83 -42.93 50.68
N THR A 82 46.84 -42.45 49.89
CA THR A 82 46.31 -43.22 48.76
C THR A 82 47.43 -43.50 47.74
N PRO A 83 47.64 -44.77 47.28
CA PRO A 83 48.74 -45.14 46.42
C PRO A 83 48.83 -44.26 45.17
N GLY A 84 50.01 -43.62 44.94
CA GLY A 84 50.32 -42.74 43.79
C GLY A 84 49.93 -41.31 44.02
N MET A 85 49.41 -40.90 45.17
CA MET A 85 49.08 -39.53 45.50
C MET A 85 50.30 -38.60 45.46
N ASP A 86 51.45 -39.11 45.98
CA ASP A 86 52.71 -38.41 46.00
C ASP A 86 53.17 -37.84 44.61
N ARG A 87 52.90 -38.63 43.58
CA ARG A 87 53.31 -38.28 42.20
C ARG A 87 52.36 -37.27 41.54
N LEU A 88 51.08 -37.37 41.86
CA LEU A 88 50.02 -36.53 41.22
C LEU A 88 49.77 -35.23 41.98
N LEU A 89 49.88 -35.27 43.32
CA LEU A 89 49.43 -34.24 44.24
C LEU A 89 50.52 -33.96 45.31
N PRO A 90 51.54 -33.15 45.00
CA PRO A 90 52.56 -32.75 45.97
C PRO A 90 51.92 -32.10 47.20
N GLY A 91 52.38 -32.40 48.41
CA GLY A 91 51.79 -31.85 49.67
C GLY A 91 51.74 -30.33 49.75
N ALA A 92 52.69 -29.65 49.09
CA ALA A 92 52.79 -28.19 49.09
C ALA A 92 51.66 -27.48 48.37
N ILE A 93 50.88 -28.14 47.50
CA ILE A 93 49.78 -27.52 46.76
C ILE A 93 48.50 -27.40 47.55
N PHE A 94 48.36 -28.15 48.63
CA PHE A 94 47.16 -28.20 49.47
C PHE A 94 46.93 -26.86 50.22
N PRO A 95 45.68 -26.44 50.40
CA PRO A 95 45.38 -25.22 51.18
C PRO A 95 45.72 -25.43 52.68
N ALA A 96 45.77 -24.34 53.43
CA ALA A 96 45.95 -24.43 54.88
C ALA A 96 44.84 -25.20 55.55
N ALA A 97 45.21 -26.03 56.52
CA ALA A 97 44.24 -26.87 57.19
C ALA A 97 43.21 -26.08 58.01
N ARG A 98 41.95 -26.56 57.99
CA ARG A 98 40.80 -25.93 58.65
C ARG A 98 39.81 -26.96 59.11
N GLU A 99 38.80 -26.54 59.90
CA GLU A 99 37.67 -27.39 60.20
C GLU A 99 36.90 -27.83 58.95
N PRO A 100 36.21 -29.01 58.96
CA PRO A 100 35.59 -29.63 57.79
C PRO A 100 34.72 -28.62 56.95
N VAL A 101 33.81 -27.92 57.61
CA VAL A 101 32.90 -26.94 56.93
C VAL A 101 33.67 -25.76 56.30
N LEU A 102 34.74 -25.29 56.97
CA LEU A 102 35.59 -24.21 56.45
C LEU A 102 36.58 -24.72 55.41
N ALA A 103 36.98 -25.98 55.45
CA ALA A 103 37.88 -26.60 54.47
C ALA A 103 37.26 -26.63 53.06
N VAL A 104 35.96 -26.92 52.93
CA VAL A 104 35.24 -26.88 51.64
C VAL A 104 35.21 -25.45 51.05
N ARG A 105 34.99 -24.44 51.89
CA ARG A 105 34.99 -23.03 51.48
C ARG A 105 36.40 -22.52 51.09
N SER A 106 37.45 -23.12 51.62
CA SER A 106 38.85 -22.79 51.40
C SER A 106 39.52 -23.70 50.37
N ARG A 107 38.76 -24.54 49.69
CA ARG A 107 39.29 -25.47 48.67
C ARG A 107 40.05 -24.74 47.57
N LYS A 108 41.00 -25.46 47.02
CA LYS A 108 41.81 -24.97 45.90
C LYS A 108 41.74 -25.98 44.73
N ASP A 109 41.40 -25.52 43.58
CA ASP A 109 41.43 -26.38 42.39
C ASP A 109 42.87 -26.46 41.84
N TYR A 110 43.28 -27.66 41.49
CA TYR A 110 44.63 -27.93 40.98
C TYR A 110 44.54 -28.89 39.78
N ARG A 111 45.26 -28.56 38.73
CA ARG A 111 45.33 -29.40 37.51
C ARG A 111 46.67 -30.13 37.45
N SER A 112 46.62 -31.44 37.39
CA SER A 112 47.77 -32.33 37.17
C SER A 112 47.57 -33.07 35.84
N GLY A 113 48.28 -32.67 34.79
CA GLY A 113 48.10 -33.21 33.45
C GLY A 113 46.69 -33.00 32.92
N ALA A 114 46.00 -34.08 32.57
CA ALA A 114 44.58 -34.07 32.10
C ALA A 114 43.55 -34.10 33.23
N LYS A 115 43.97 -34.25 34.48
CA LYS A 115 43.11 -34.40 35.66
C LYS A 115 42.93 -33.09 36.41
N LEU A 116 41.70 -32.80 36.84
CA LEU A 116 41.33 -31.67 37.66
C LEU A 116 40.97 -32.16 39.04
N PHE A 117 41.61 -31.63 40.07
CA PHE A 117 41.39 -31.99 41.48
C PHE A 117 40.90 -30.78 42.27
N SER A 118 39.92 -31.03 43.15
CA SER A 118 39.56 -30.07 44.20
C SER A 118 40.23 -30.51 45.51
N LEU A 119 41.09 -29.66 46.05
CA LEU A 119 41.93 -29.92 47.22
C LEU A 119 41.33 -29.30 48.46
N ALA A 120 41.27 -30.08 49.56
CA ALA A 120 40.87 -29.62 50.87
C ALA A 120 41.81 -30.17 51.94
N THR A 121 41.96 -29.49 53.08
CA THR A 121 42.82 -29.91 54.17
C THR A 121 42.09 -29.75 55.50
N LEU A 122 42.07 -30.78 56.33
CA LEU A 122 41.45 -30.84 57.63
C LEU A 122 42.50 -30.94 58.75
N ASN A 123 42.20 -30.34 59.92
CA ASN A 123 42.93 -30.62 61.14
C ASN A 123 42.07 -31.53 62.05
N GLU A 124 42.67 -32.58 62.51
CA GLU A 124 42.02 -33.52 63.44
C GLU A 124 42.95 -33.82 64.60
N GLU A 125 42.37 -34.17 65.78
CA GLU A 125 43.09 -34.61 66.96
C GLU A 125 42.69 -36.04 67.35
N PHE A 126 43.68 -36.81 67.62
CA PHE A 126 43.47 -38.18 68.17
C PHE A 126 44.52 -38.48 69.22
N GLY A 127 44.06 -38.91 70.40
CA GLY A 127 44.97 -39.26 71.53
C GLY A 127 45.84 -38.10 72.03
N GLY A 128 45.38 -36.82 71.85
CA GLY A 128 46.13 -35.61 72.25
C GLY A 128 47.23 -35.20 71.25
N GLN A 129 47.27 -35.86 70.09
CA GLN A 129 48.18 -35.46 68.97
C GLN A 129 47.38 -34.87 67.83
N ALA A 130 47.94 -33.85 67.21
CA ALA A 130 47.35 -33.16 66.03
C ALA A 130 47.77 -33.88 64.75
N TYR A 131 46.83 -34.07 63.85
CA TYR A 131 47.01 -34.65 62.50
C TYR A 131 46.43 -33.72 61.41
N THR A 132 47.02 -33.80 60.23
CA THR A 132 46.50 -33.06 59.07
C THR A 132 46.05 -34.05 58.00
N LEU A 133 44.78 -34.02 57.64
CA LEU A 133 44.25 -34.82 56.57
C LEU A 133 44.17 -33.94 55.27
N GLN A 134 44.87 -34.34 54.24
CA GLN A 134 44.82 -33.75 52.88
C GLN A 134 43.91 -34.59 52.01
N VAL A 135 42.86 -34.00 51.46
CA VAL A 135 41.86 -34.69 50.61
C VAL A 135 41.78 -34.05 49.30
N ALA A 136 41.83 -34.83 48.20
CA ALA A 136 41.64 -34.38 46.86
C ALA A 136 40.53 -35.18 46.16
N GLN A 137 39.59 -34.49 45.54
CA GLN A 137 38.51 -35.08 44.75
C GLN A 137 38.87 -34.96 43.26
N ASP A 138 38.83 -36.08 42.53
CA ASP A 138 39.01 -36.05 41.04
C ASP A 138 37.70 -35.56 40.39
N ARG A 139 37.76 -34.42 39.69
CA ARG A 139 36.63 -33.79 38.98
C ARG A 139 36.77 -33.82 37.47
N SER A 140 37.66 -34.65 36.95
CA SER A 140 37.95 -34.69 35.52
C SER A 140 36.75 -35.15 34.68
N SER A 141 35.92 -36.07 35.24
CA SER A 141 34.67 -36.50 34.60
C SER A 141 33.65 -35.36 34.45
N ASP A 142 33.54 -34.53 35.52
CA ASP A 142 32.57 -33.44 35.58
C ASP A 142 32.94 -32.33 34.59
N GLU A 143 34.25 -32.01 34.49
CA GLU A 143 34.76 -31.07 33.47
C GLU A 143 34.48 -31.57 32.05
N GLN A 144 34.64 -32.86 31.77
CA GLN A 144 34.38 -33.46 30.49
C GLN A 144 32.88 -33.42 30.12
N VAL A 145 32.00 -33.73 31.09
CA VAL A 145 30.54 -33.63 30.92
C VAL A 145 30.13 -32.18 30.62
N GLN A 146 30.64 -31.21 31.36
CA GLN A 146 30.36 -29.78 31.14
C GLN A 146 30.80 -29.33 29.76
N ARG A 147 31.99 -29.77 29.31
CA ARG A 147 32.50 -29.43 27.94
C ARG A 147 31.64 -30.04 26.86
N ASN A 148 31.28 -31.34 26.99
CA ASN A 148 30.40 -31.99 25.99
C ASN A 148 29.02 -31.34 25.94
N PHE A 149 28.49 -30.93 27.09
CA PHE A 149 27.23 -30.21 27.17
C PHE A 149 27.31 -28.84 26.51
N ALA A 150 28.39 -28.08 26.72
CA ALA A 150 28.61 -26.81 26.06
C ALA A 150 28.68 -26.96 24.52
N VAL A 151 29.38 -28.00 24.04
CA VAL A 151 29.47 -28.32 22.60
C VAL A 151 28.10 -28.68 22.04
N LEU A 152 27.31 -29.46 22.74
CA LEU A 152 25.94 -29.80 22.34
C LEU A 152 25.06 -28.56 22.22
N LEU A 153 25.11 -27.65 23.18
CA LEU A 153 24.36 -26.39 23.13
C LEU A 153 24.77 -25.51 21.97
N LEU A 154 26.07 -25.44 21.67
CA LEU A 154 26.58 -24.72 20.49
C LEU A 154 26.07 -25.32 19.20
N MET A 155 26.04 -26.66 19.08
CA MET A 155 25.46 -27.34 17.91
C MET A 155 23.96 -27.05 17.72
N VAL A 156 23.19 -27.05 18.83
CA VAL A 156 21.76 -26.71 18.83
C VAL A 156 21.56 -25.25 18.39
N LEU A 157 22.38 -24.33 18.90
CA LEU A 157 22.33 -22.92 18.50
C LEU A 157 22.64 -22.72 17.02
N ALA A 158 23.69 -23.35 16.52
CA ALA A 158 24.09 -23.27 15.13
C ALA A 158 23.02 -23.89 14.19
N GLY A 159 22.50 -25.08 14.56
CA GLY A 159 21.43 -25.74 13.81
C GLY A 159 20.12 -24.96 13.79
N GLY A 160 19.72 -24.41 14.93
CA GLY A 160 18.53 -23.56 15.06
C GLY A 160 18.67 -22.25 14.27
N GLY A 161 19.83 -21.64 14.31
CA GLY A 161 20.14 -20.43 13.52
C GLY A 161 20.08 -20.69 12.01
N LEU A 162 20.67 -21.81 11.55
CA LEU A 162 20.64 -22.22 10.15
C LEU A 162 19.21 -22.51 9.67
N ALA A 163 18.45 -23.27 10.45
CA ALA A 163 17.05 -23.59 10.14
C ALA A 163 16.20 -22.31 10.05
N SER A 164 16.35 -21.40 11.01
CA SER A 164 15.66 -20.11 11.01
C SER A 164 16.01 -19.28 9.77
N ALA A 165 17.27 -19.25 9.36
CA ALA A 165 17.70 -18.54 8.16
C ALA A 165 17.10 -19.15 6.88
N LEU A 166 17.09 -20.47 6.74
CA LEU A 166 16.50 -21.17 5.59
C LEU A 166 14.99 -20.90 5.47
N ILE A 167 14.25 -21.00 6.59
CA ILE A 167 12.82 -20.69 6.63
C ILE A 167 12.56 -19.24 6.21
N ALA A 168 13.33 -18.29 6.75
CA ALA A 168 13.17 -16.88 6.39
C ALA A 168 13.44 -16.59 4.91
N ILE A 169 14.45 -17.21 4.32
CA ILE A 169 14.76 -17.11 2.88
C ILE A 169 13.62 -17.70 2.05
N MET A 170 13.08 -18.87 2.46
CA MET A 170 11.98 -19.53 1.76
C MET A 170 10.70 -18.68 1.79
N VAL A 171 10.31 -18.16 2.96
CA VAL A 171 9.13 -17.30 3.14
C VAL A 171 9.28 -16.01 2.35
N THR A 172 10.46 -15.36 2.43
CA THR A 172 10.72 -14.11 1.71
C THR A 172 10.67 -14.32 0.19
N LYS A 173 11.31 -15.37 -0.33
CA LYS A 173 11.28 -15.69 -1.77
C LYS A 173 9.86 -15.99 -2.26
N HIS A 174 9.07 -16.73 -1.47
CA HIS A 174 7.70 -17.07 -1.83
C HIS A 174 6.79 -15.82 -1.84
N GLY A 175 6.86 -14.97 -0.82
CA GLY A 175 6.09 -13.72 -0.74
C GLY A 175 6.48 -12.72 -1.84
N LEU A 176 7.77 -12.54 -2.09
CA LEU A 176 8.26 -11.62 -3.14
C LEU A 176 7.96 -12.12 -4.56
N ARG A 177 7.84 -13.42 -4.78
CA ARG A 177 7.46 -13.98 -6.07
C ARG A 177 6.08 -13.47 -6.50
N THR A 178 5.10 -13.51 -5.61
CA THR A 178 3.74 -13.05 -5.88
C THR A 178 3.70 -11.54 -6.23
N VAL A 179 4.48 -10.72 -5.51
CA VAL A 179 4.58 -9.28 -5.83
C VAL A 179 5.23 -9.05 -7.20
N ARG A 180 6.26 -9.84 -7.55
CA ARG A 180 6.89 -9.76 -8.88
C ARG A 180 5.93 -10.15 -10.00
N GLU A 181 5.15 -11.21 -9.82
CA GLU A 181 4.12 -11.65 -10.79
C GLU A 181 3.08 -10.54 -11.01
N MET A 182 2.63 -9.88 -9.93
CA MET A 182 1.74 -8.73 -10.02
C MET A 182 2.38 -7.55 -10.77
N THR A 183 3.62 -7.20 -10.46
CA THR A 183 4.36 -6.12 -11.15
C THR A 183 4.54 -6.43 -12.64
N GLN A 184 4.80 -7.69 -13.00
CA GLN A 184 4.92 -8.11 -14.39
C GLN A 184 3.57 -8.07 -15.13
N ALA A 185 2.47 -8.45 -14.47
CA ALA A 185 1.13 -8.35 -15.02
C ALA A 185 0.77 -6.88 -15.32
N VAL A 186 1.01 -5.98 -14.35
CA VAL A 186 0.83 -4.53 -14.55
C VAL A 186 1.69 -3.99 -15.69
N GLY A 187 2.95 -4.42 -15.79
CA GLY A 187 3.88 -3.98 -16.84
C GLY A 187 3.52 -4.43 -18.26
N ARG A 188 2.63 -5.41 -18.43
CA ARG A 188 2.11 -5.85 -19.74
C ARG A 188 0.93 -5.02 -20.21
N ILE A 189 0.25 -4.34 -19.26
CA ILE A 189 -0.92 -3.52 -19.58
C ILE A 189 -0.43 -2.24 -20.25
N GLY A 190 -0.73 -2.10 -21.54
CA GLY A 190 -0.42 -0.93 -22.35
C GLY A 190 -1.68 -0.35 -22.98
N PRO A 191 -1.58 0.73 -23.76
CA PRO A 191 -2.74 1.40 -24.39
C PRO A 191 -3.60 0.47 -25.25
N THR A 192 -3.02 -0.60 -25.80
CA THR A 192 -3.70 -1.59 -26.63
C THR A 192 -4.32 -2.75 -25.82
N HIS A 193 -4.01 -2.85 -24.53
CA HIS A 193 -4.41 -3.97 -23.66
C HIS A 193 -5.09 -3.49 -22.36
N LEU A 194 -5.76 -2.34 -22.42
CA LEU A 194 -6.49 -1.77 -21.26
C LEU A 194 -7.65 -2.64 -20.76
N LYS A 195 -8.11 -3.62 -21.57
CA LYS A 195 -9.17 -4.57 -21.21
C LYS A 195 -8.68 -5.76 -20.37
N GLU A 196 -7.36 -5.98 -20.28
CA GLU A 196 -6.81 -6.98 -19.40
C GLU A 196 -7.05 -6.58 -17.94
N ARG A 197 -7.39 -7.57 -17.10
CA ARG A 197 -7.64 -7.35 -15.67
C ARG A 197 -6.70 -8.19 -14.85
N LEU A 198 -6.31 -7.65 -13.71
CA LEU A 198 -5.59 -8.40 -12.69
C LEU A 198 -6.61 -9.31 -12.02
N ALA A 199 -6.84 -10.50 -12.57
CA ALA A 199 -7.89 -11.41 -12.10
C ALA A 199 -7.86 -11.58 -10.57
N PRO A 200 -8.90 -11.22 -9.83
CA PRO A 200 -8.89 -11.21 -8.36
C PRO A 200 -8.83 -12.62 -7.73
N THR A 201 -9.00 -13.66 -8.52
CA THR A 201 -9.11 -15.06 -8.06
C THR A 201 -7.78 -15.76 -7.81
N GLY A 202 -6.64 -15.22 -8.27
CA GLY A 202 -5.32 -15.82 -8.11
C GLY A 202 -4.45 -15.20 -7.01
N TRP A 203 -4.85 -14.07 -6.42
CA TRP A 203 -4.02 -13.31 -5.49
C TRP A 203 -4.31 -13.65 -4.03
N PRO A 204 -3.28 -13.62 -3.16
CA PRO A 204 -3.46 -13.68 -1.70
C PRO A 204 -4.43 -12.61 -1.21
N ARG A 205 -5.10 -12.89 -0.07
CA ARG A 205 -6.12 -11.98 0.49
C ARG A 205 -5.60 -10.56 0.72
N GLU A 206 -4.33 -10.42 1.06
CA GLU A 206 -3.65 -9.15 1.33
C GLU A 206 -3.45 -8.30 0.06
N LEU A 207 -3.35 -8.92 -1.13
CA LEU A 207 -3.13 -8.23 -2.40
C LEU A 207 -4.42 -8.01 -3.21
N ARG A 208 -5.54 -8.65 -2.84
CA ARG A 208 -6.83 -8.47 -3.53
C ARG A 208 -7.32 -7.02 -3.58
N PRO A 209 -7.30 -6.25 -2.46
CA PRO A 209 -7.74 -4.86 -2.49
C PRO A 209 -6.92 -4.01 -3.47
N LEU A 210 -5.60 -4.29 -3.55
CA LEU A 210 -4.71 -3.61 -4.49
C LEU A 210 -5.05 -3.98 -5.96
N ALA A 211 -5.29 -5.26 -6.24
CA ALA A 211 -5.69 -5.71 -7.58
C ALA A 211 -7.03 -5.08 -8.01
N MET A 212 -8.02 -5.01 -7.10
CA MET A 212 -9.31 -4.37 -7.37
C MET A 212 -9.19 -2.87 -7.63
N ALA A 213 -8.39 -2.15 -6.83
CA ALA A 213 -8.15 -0.72 -7.04
C ALA A 213 -7.45 -0.46 -8.38
N PHE A 214 -6.57 -1.37 -8.80
CA PHE A 214 -5.89 -1.28 -10.09
C PHE A 214 -6.87 -1.52 -11.25
N ASP A 215 -7.74 -2.53 -11.15
CA ASP A 215 -8.76 -2.82 -12.15
C ASP A 215 -9.78 -1.67 -12.28
N GLU A 216 -10.14 -1.01 -11.17
CA GLU A 216 -10.98 0.19 -11.20
C GLU A 216 -10.29 1.35 -11.92
N MET A 217 -8.99 1.56 -11.66
CA MET A 217 -8.20 2.56 -12.39
C MET A 217 -8.14 2.26 -13.88
N LEU A 218 -7.94 0.99 -14.25
CA LEU A 218 -7.94 0.56 -15.65
C LEU A 218 -9.29 0.77 -16.33
N ASN A 219 -10.40 0.52 -15.63
CA ASN A 219 -11.75 0.83 -16.14
C ASN A 219 -11.88 2.32 -16.47
N ARG A 220 -11.48 3.19 -15.54
CA ARG A 220 -11.53 4.66 -15.76
C ARG A 220 -10.65 5.11 -16.94
N LEU A 221 -9.49 4.47 -17.12
CA LEU A 221 -8.60 4.73 -18.25
C LEU A 221 -9.19 4.26 -19.57
N ASP A 222 -9.76 3.05 -19.62
CA ASP A 222 -10.40 2.48 -20.82
C ASP A 222 -11.61 3.35 -21.26
N ASP A 223 -12.45 3.74 -20.30
CA ASP A 223 -13.57 4.66 -20.53
C ASP A 223 -13.10 6.02 -21.07
N SER A 224 -12.01 6.55 -20.52
CA SER A 224 -11.46 7.85 -20.95
C SER A 224 -10.85 7.75 -22.34
N PHE A 225 -10.13 6.65 -22.62
CA PHE A 225 -9.54 6.41 -23.95
C PHE A 225 -10.60 6.18 -25.02
N THR A 226 -11.65 5.41 -24.68
CA THR A 226 -12.79 5.17 -25.56
C THR A 226 -13.50 6.48 -25.90
N ARG A 227 -13.77 7.33 -24.89
CA ARG A 227 -14.35 8.68 -25.12
C ARG A 227 -13.47 9.56 -25.97
N LEU A 228 -12.16 9.56 -25.75
CA LEU A 228 -11.21 10.34 -26.55
C LEU A 228 -11.14 9.85 -28.00
N SER A 229 -11.14 8.53 -28.21
CA SER A 229 -11.13 7.94 -29.55
C SER A 229 -12.40 8.28 -30.32
N GLN A 230 -13.57 8.13 -29.67
CA GLN A 230 -14.85 8.49 -30.26
C GLN A 230 -14.89 9.97 -30.60
N PHE A 231 -14.50 10.84 -29.69
CA PHE A 231 -14.41 12.27 -29.90
C PHE A 231 -13.54 12.65 -31.11
N SER A 232 -12.36 12.01 -31.24
CA SER A 232 -11.45 12.25 -32.35
C SER A 232 -12.05 11.81 -33.71
N ALA A 233 -12.77 10.68 -33.71
CA ALA A 233 -13.44 10.17 -34.91
C ALA A 233 -14.60 11.08 -35.33
N ASP A 234 -15.43 11.49 -34.38
CA ASP A 234 -16.58 12.38 -34.63
C ASP A 234 -16.10 13.77 -35.13
N LEU A 235 -15.04 14.31 -34.49
CA LEU A 235 -14.40 15.55 -34.94
C LEU A 235 -13.89 15.46 -36.37
N ALA A 236 -13.15 14.40 -36.70
CA ALA A 236 -12.63 14.21 -38.06
C ALA A 236 -13.77 14.13 -39.10
N HIS A 237 -14.91 13.53 -38.73
CA HIS A 237 -16.09 13.46 -39.60
C HIS A 237 -16.73 14.83 -39.79
N GLU A 238 -16.99 15.56 -38.70
CA GLU A 238 -17.64 16.87 -38.73
C GLU A 238 -16.79 17.98 -39.43
N LEU A 239 -15.45 17.86 -39.41
CA LEU A 239 -14.56 18.74 -40.15
C LEU A 239 -14.43 18.35 -41.62
N ARG A 240 -14.45 17.04 -41.94
CA ARG A 240 -14.28 16.56 -43.32
C ARG A 240 -15.41 17.02 -44.25
N THR A 241 -16.65 16.99 -43.77
CA THR A 241 -17.84 17.31 -44.57
C THR A 241 -17.83 18.73 -45.11
N PRO A 242 -17.70 19.81 -44.31
CA PRO A 242 -17.65 21.18 -44.83
C PRO A 242 -16.45 21.42 -45.72
N ILE A 243 -15.29 20.84 -45.41
CA ILE A 243 -14.09 20.95 -46.27
C ILE A 243 -14.33 20.31 -47.63
N ALA A 244 -14.97 19.11 -47.65
CA ALA A 244 -15.29 18.44 -48.91
C ALA A 244 -16.32 19.21 -49.73
N ASN A 245 -17.32 19.83 -49.07
CA ASN A 245 -18.31 20.69 -49.75
C ASN A 245 -17.64 21.90 -50.41
N MET A 246 -16.86 22.68 -49.63
CA MET A 246 -16.14 23.83 -50.15
C MET A 246 -15.22 23.47 -51.31
N LEU A 247 -14.47 22.36 -51.18
CA LEU A 247 -13.58 21.89 -52.22
C LEU A 247 -14.37 21.47 -53.48
N GLY A 248 -15.49 20.76 -53.31
CA GLY A 248 -16.36 20.33 -54.41
C GLY A 248 -16.99 21.52 -55.17
N GLU A 249 -17.55 22.50 -54.42
CA GLU A 249 -18.11 23.71 -55.01
C GLU A 249 -17.06 24.52 -55.79
N ALA A 250 -15.88 24.71 -55.18
CA ALA A 250 -14.78 25.41 -55.85
C ALA A 250 -14.29 24.66 -57.09
N GLN A 251 -14.16 23.34 -57.04
CA GLN A 251 -13.82 22.52 -58.22
C GLN A 251 -14.87 22.63 -59.33
N VAL A 252 -16.16 22.54 -58.97
CA VAL A 252 -17.26 22.68 -59.94
C VAL A 252 -17.30 24.06 -60.51
N ALA A 253 -17.01 25.12 -59.73
CA ALA A 253 -16.93 26.51 -60.24
C ALA A 253 -15.82 26.68 -61.26
N LEU A 254 -14.74 25.89 -61.17
CA LEU A 254 -13.59 25.95 -62.10
C LEU A 254 -13.75 25.08 -63.37
N THR A 255 -14.77 24.23 -63.47
CA THR A 255 -14.92 23.27 -64.59
C THR A 255 -15.36 23.95 -65.89
N ARG A 256 -15.97 25.13 -65.79
CA ARG A 256 -16.48 25.93 -66.99
C ARG A 256 -16.56 27.41 -66.63
N ASP A 257 -16.46 28.25 -67.61
CA ASP A 257 -16.68 29.68 -67.41
C ASP A 257 -18.11 29.98 -66.94
N ARG A 258 -18.23 30.82 -65.94
CA ARG A 258 -19.48 31.21 -65.29
C ARG A 258 -19.61 32.73 -65.27
N ILE A 259 -20.80 33.21 -65.02
CA ILE A 259 -21.01 34.64 -64.83
C ILE A 259 -20.51 35.04 -63.41
N ALA A 260 -20.21 36.34 -63.25
CA ALA A 260 -19.67 36.87 -61.98
C ALA A 260 -20.61 36.59 -60.76
N ALA A 261 -21.92 36.54 -61.03
CA ALA A 261 -22.91 36.21 -59.99
C ALA A 261 -22.72 34.78 -59.41
N ASP A 262 -22.48 33.79 -60.29
CA ASP A 262 -22.28 32.38 -59.85
C ASP A 262 -20.99 32.24 -59.04
N TYR A 263 -19.91 32.92 -59.38
CA TYR A 263 -18.68 32.94 -58.59
C TYR A 263 -18.89 33.59 -57.24
N ARG A 264 -19.69 34.67 -57.19
CA ARG A 264 -20.04 35.35 -55.95
C ARG A 264 -20.81 34.38 -55.02
N GLU A 265 -21.81 33.66 -55.49
CA GLU A 265 -22.60 32.69 -54.79
C GLU A 265 -21.71 31.56 -54.20
N THR A 266 -20.76 31.06 -55.04
CA THR A 266 -19.78 30.03 -54.55
C THR A 266 -18.89 30.60 -53.48
N ILE A 267 -18.43 31.84 -53.53
CA ILE A 267 -17.61 32.50 -52.53
C ILE A 267 -18.43 32.71 -51.23
N GLU A 268 -19.68 33.19 -51.35
CA GLU A 268 -20.58 33.38 -50.21
C GLU A 268 -20.87 32.04 -49.47
N SER A 269 -21.12 30.95 -50.22
CA SER A 269 -21.24 29.61 -49.68
C SER A 269 -19.96 29.17 -48.94
N THR A 270 -18.78 29.41 -49.57
CA THR A 270 -17.49 29.09 -48.96
C THR A 270 -17.25 29.86 -47.66
N ILE A 271 -17.60 31.15 -47.61
CA ILE A 271 -17.50 31.97 -46.40
C ILE A 271 -18.39 31.39 -45.29
N THR A 272 -19.62 31.03 -45.59
CA THR A 272 -20.59 30.44 -44.66
C THR A 272 -20.03 29.15 -44.06
N GLU A 273 -19.44 28.26 -44.86
CA GLU A 273 -18.84 27.01 -44.38
C GLU A 273 -17.56 27.26 -43.55
N CYS A 274 -16.75 28.27 -43.88
CA CYS A 274 -15.59 28.69 -43.08
C CYS A 274 -16.02 29.22 -41.70
N GLU A 275 -17.06 30.04 -41.62
CA GLU A 275 -17.61 30.54 -40.36
C GLU A 275 -18.20 29.40 -39.50
N ARG A 276 -18.83 28.43 -40.15
CA ARG A 276 -19.32 27.22 -39.51
C ARG A 276 -18.18 26.42 -38.90
N LEU A 277 -17.08 26.21 -39.64
CA LEU A 277 -15.88 25.54 -39.13
C LEU A 277 -15.28 26.28 -37.96
N SER A 278 -15.18 27.61 -38.01
CA SER A 278 -14.67 28.42 -36.91
C SER A 278 -15.51 28.20 -35.63
N ARG A 279 -16.84 28.24 -35.75
CA ARG A 279 -17.76 27.96 -34.61
C ARG A 279 -17.58 26.57 -34.04
N ILE A 280 -17.38 25.53 -34.88
CA ILE A 280 -17.11 24.17 -34.42
C ILE A 280 -15.82 24.14 -33.60
N VAL A 281 -14.73 24.75 -34.11
CA VAL A 281 -13.43 24.80 -33.42
C VAL A 281 -13.54 25.55 -32.07
N ASP A 282 -14.19 26.72 -32.06
CA ASP A 282 -14.36 27.52 -30.85
C ASP A 282 -15.19 26.81 -29.76
N ASN A 283 -16.27 26.15 -30.19
CA ASN A 283 -17.08 25.32 -29.26
C ASN A 283 -16.29 24.14 -28.68
N LEU A 284 -15.48 23.51 -29.55
CA LEU A 284 -14.64 22.38 -29.15
C LEU A 284 -13.56 22.81 -28.16
N LEU A 285 -12.82 23.88 -28.43
CA LEU A 285 -11.79 24.43 -27.55
C LEU A 285 -12.38 24.85 -26.21
N PHE A 286 -13.58 25.44 -26.19
CA PHE A 286 -14.27 25.80 -24.97
C PHE A 286 -14.57 24.55 -24.13
N VAL A 287 -15.22 23.53 -24.72
CA VAL A 287 -15.57 22.30 -24.02
C VAL A 287 -14.32 21.59 -23.51
N ALA A 288 -13.22 21.56 -24.27
CA ALA A 288 -11.96 20.97 -23.84
C ALA A 288 -11.33 21.73 -22.65
N ARG A 289 -11.44 23.07 -22.62
CA ARG A 289 -10.96 23.88 -21.48
C ARG A 289 -11.79 23.66 -20.21
N VAL A 290 -13.12 23.53 -20.37
CA VAL A 290 -14.01 23.20 -19.26
C VAL A 290 -13.67 21.83 -18.65
N ASP A 291 -13.50 20.80 -19.50
CA ASP A 291 -13.12 19.45 -19.06
C ASP A 291 -11.78 19.42 -18.32
N ALA A 292 -10.83 20.25 -18.77
CA ALA A 292 -9.53 20.39 -18.13
C ALA A 292 -9.57 21.26 -16.85
N ALA A 293 -10.73 21.73 -16.41
CA ALA A 293 -10.94 22.71 -15.33
C ALA A 293 -10.06 23.97 -15.49
N ARG A 294 -9.83 24.41 -16.73
CA ARG A 294 -8.99 25.56 -17.08
C ARG A 294 -9.78 26.76 -17.58
N GLU A 295 -11.09 26.65 -17.74
CA GLU A 295 -11.93 27.77 -18.16
C GLU A 295 -12.18 28.70 -16.96
N PRO A 296 -11.73 29.97 -17.04
CA PRO A 296 -12.02 30.95 -16.00
C PRO A 296 -13.51 31.32 -16.04
N ILE A 297 -14.10 31.53 -14.89
CA ILE A 297 -15.51 31.93 -14.73
C ILE A 297 -15.58 33.21 -13.91
N ALA A 298 -16.17 34.27 -14.48
CA ALA A 298 -16.34 35.56 -13.85
C ALA A 298 -17.79 35.77 -13.40
N ARG A 299 -18.21 35.10 -12.32
CA ARG A 299 -19.59 35.19 -11.82
C ARG A 299 -19.88 36.59 -11.28
N THR A 300 -20.94 37.19 -11.75
CA THR A 300 -21.46 38.48 -11.28
C THR A 300 -22.97 38.40 -11.11
N ARG A 301 -23.57 39.35 -10.37
CA ARG A 301 -25.02 39.46 -10.26
C ARG A 301 -25.56 40.43 -11.28
N PHE A 302 -26.40 39.92 -12.18
CA PHE A 302 -27.02 40.74 -13.23
C PHE A 302 -28.51 40.43 -13.37
N ASP A 303 -29.23 41.29 -14.10
CA ASP A 303 -30.63 41.11 -14.42
C ASP A 303 -30.78 40.08 -15.54
N ALA A 304 -31.31 38.91 -15.22
CA ALA A 304 -31.51 37.83 -16.17
C ALA A 304 -32.57 38.17 -17.24
N ARG A 305 -33.58 38.95 -16.89
CA ARG A 305 -34.61 39.39 -17.86
C ARG A 305 -34.03 40.27 -18.94
N ALA A 306 -33.26 41.27 -18.58
CA ALA A 306 -32.61 42.15 -19.53
C ALA A 306 -31.66 41.39 -20.44
N ALA A 307 -30.89 40.42 -19.91
CA ALA A 307 -30.00 39.58 -20.71
C ALA A 307 -30.77 38.72 -21.73
N VAL A 308 -31.84 38.04 -21.28
CA VAL A 308 -32.65 37.19 -22.16
C VAL A 308 -33.38 37.99 -23.23
N GLU A 309 -33.90 39.19 -22.91
CA GLU A 309 -34.53 40.08 -23.87
C GLU A 309 -33.54 40.57 -24.95
N LYS A 310 -32.30 40.87 -24.54
CA LYS A 310 -31.23 41.23 -25.50
C LYS A 310 -30.97 40.08 -26.47
N ILE A 311 -30.90 38.84 -26.00
CA ILE A 311 -30.71 37.65 -26.82
C ILE A 311 -31.91 37.43 -27.72
N ALA A 312 -33.13 37.48 -27.19
CA ALA A 312 -34.37 37.33 -27.99
C ALA A 312 -34.45 38.38 -29.13
N ALA A 313 -34.13 39.65 -28.84
CA ALA A 313 -34.07 40.69 -29.82
C ALA A 313 -33.06 40.44 -30.96
N PHE A 314 -31.90 39.83 -30.63
CA PHE A 314 -30.92 39.45 -31.65
C PHE A 314 -31.47 38.40 -32.64
N TYR A 315 -32.25 37.44 -32.13
CA TYR A 315 -32.84 36.38 -32.95
C TYR A 315 -34.19 36.75 -33.56
N GLN A 316 -34.75 37.94 -33.27
CA GLN A 316 -36.10 38.34 -33.72
C GLN A 316 -36.22 38.37 -35.25
N ALA A 317 -35.23 38.89 -35.96
CA ALA A 317 -35.25 38.93 -37.42
C ALA A 317 -35.35 37.52 -38.05
N ILE A 318 -34.63 36.55 -37.48
CA ILE A 318 -34.69 35.16 -37.93
C ILE A 318 -36.03 34.54 -37.59
N ALA A 319 -36.57 34.85 -36.42
CA ALA A 319 -37.89 34.35 -35.98
C ALA A 319 -39.01 34.89 -36.87
N ASP A 320 -38.94 36.17 -37.25
CA ASP A 320 -39.92 36.81 -38.13
C ASP A 320 -39.91 36.19 -39.53
N ASP A 321 -38.70 35.91 -40.10
CA ASP A 321 -38.57 35.25 -41.40
C ASP A 321 -39.18 33.84 -41.39
N HIS A 322 -39.11 33.11 -40.25
CA HIS A 322 -39.73 31.79 -40.06
C HIS A 322 -41.15 31.87 -39.51
N HIS A 323 -41.74 33.04 -39.31
CA HIS A 323 -43.06 33.25 -38.69
C HIS A 323 -43.19 32.61 -37.29
N VAL A 324 -42.08 32.59 -36.51
CA VAL A 324 -42.03 32.02 -35.15
C VAL A 324 -42.12 33.14 -34.12
N THR A 325 -42.98 33.00 -33.13
CA THR A 325 -43.16 34.00 -32.06
C THR A 325 -42.19 33.65 -30.90
N ILE A 326 -41.33 34.60 -30.50
CA ILE A 326 -40.52 34.50 -29.29
C ILE A 326 -41.17 35.32 -28.18
N SER A 327 -41.32 34.73 -27.02
CA SER A 327 -41.88 35.38 -25.81
C SER A 327 -40.99 35.15 -24.59
N CYS A 328 -40.86 36.16 -23.74
CA CYS A 328 -40.12 36.11 -22.49
C CYS A 328 -41.02 36.35 -21.31
N SER A 329 -40.91 35.57 -20.26
CA SER A 329 -41.73 35.69 -19.01
C SER A 329 -40.85 35.53 -17.78
N GLY A 330 -41.33 36.08 -16.65
CA GLY A 330 -40.56 36.05 -15.39
C GLY A 330 -39.50 37.13 -15.29
N GLU A 331 -38.91 37.28 -14.15
CA GLU A 331 -37.87 38.25 -13.81
C GLU A 331 -36.98 37.71 -12.69
N GLY A 332 -35.81 38.32 -12.52
CA GLY A 332 -34.96 38.03 -11.38
C GLY A 332 -33.48 38.28 -11.66
N ARG A 333 -32.69 38.20 -10.59
CA ARG A 333 -31.23 38.39 -10.66
C ARG A 333 -30.55 37.09 -10.50
N ILE A 334 -29.65 36.78 -11.42
CA ILE A 334 -28.85 35.55 -11.43
C ILE A 334 -27.42 35.87 -11.01
N TYR A 335 -26.77 34.90 -10.33
CA TYR A 335 -25.33 34.92 -10.05
C TYR A 335 -24.59 33.96 -10.98
N ALA A 336 -24.16 34.47 -12.13
CA ALA A 336 -23.52 33.71 -13.17
C ALA A 336 -22.48 34.56 -13.93
N ASP A 337 -21.75 33.94 -14.84
CA ASP A 337 -20.94 34.63 -15.81
C ASP A 337 -21.86 35.12 -16.97
N PRO A 338 -21.96 36.44 -17.26
CA PRO A 338 -22.90 36.96 -18.22
C PRO A 338 -22.65 36.44 -19.64
N ASP A 339 -21.40 36.35 -20.08
CA ASP A 339 -21.04 35.94 -21.43
C ASP A 339 -21.37 34.45 -21.65
N LEU A 340 -21.07 33.60 -20.65
CA LEU A 340 -21.40 32.19 -20.68
C LEU A 340 -22.92 31.96 -20.60
N PHE A 341 -23.63 32.77 -19.81
CA PHE A 341 -25.09 32.74 -19.73
C PHE A 341 -25.71 33.10 -21.10
N GLU A 342 -25.31 34.24 -21.73
CA GLU A 342 -25.75 34.62 -23.03
C GLU A 342 -25.49 33.54 -24.07
N ARG A 343 -24.32 32.90 -24.01
CA ARG A 343 -23.93 31.81 -24.92
C ARG A 343 -24.81 30.55 -24.71
N ALA A 344 -25.13 30.18 -23.48
CA ALA A 344 -26.00 29.03 -23.19
C ALA A 344 -27.43 29.26 -23.69
N VAL A 345 -28.04 30.41 -23.36
CA VAL A 345 -29.38 30.74 -23.80
C VAL A 345 -29.45 30.92 -25.33
N GLY A 346 -28.46 31.54 -25.92
CA GLY A 346 -28.35 31.67 -27.39
C GLY A 346 -28.35 30.33 -28.11
N ASN A 347 -27.57 29.36 -27.61
CA ASN A 347 -27.58 27.99 -28.18
C ASN A 347 -28.93 27.28 -28.05
N LEU A 348 -29.65 27.51 -26.94
CA LEU A 348 -31.02 26.95 -26.77
C LEU A 348 -31.99 27.61 -27.76
N LEU A 349 -31.90 28.92 -27.93
CA LEU A 349 -32.75 29.66 -28.87
C LEU A 349 -32.49 29.25 -30.33
N GLU A 350 -31.22 29.11 -30.70
CA GLU A 350 -30.83 28.63 -32.03
C GLU A 350 -31.40 27.24 -32.32
N ASN A 351 -31.31 26.33 -31.35
CA ASN A 351 -31.91 25.01 -31.48
C ASN A 351 -33.45 25.08 -31.57
N ALA A 352 -34.09 25.89 -30.72
CA ALA A 352 -35.54 26.04 -30.74
C ALA A 352 -36.01 26.61 -32.11
N LEU A 353 -35.39 27.65 -32.65
CA LEU A 353 -35.72 28.22 -33.96
C LEU A 353 -35.54 27.20 -35.09
N ARG A 354 -34.47 26.41 -35.03
CA ARG A 354 -34.21 25.39 -36.07
C ARG A 354 -35.27 24.31 -36.13
N PHE A 355 -35.83 23.89 -35.01
CA PHE A 355 -36.74 22.75 -34.94
C PHE A 355 -38.20 23.12 -34.76
N THR A 356 -38.51 24.40 -34.61
CA THR A 356 -39.87 24.92 -34.57
C THR A 356 -40.39 25.18 -36.00
N PRO A 357 -41.53 24.63 -36.40
CA PRO A 357 -42.10 24.88 -37.70
C PRO A 357 -42.64 26.29 -37.82
N GLU A 358 -42.92 26.73 -39.04
CA GLU A 358 -43.60 28.00 -39.29
C GLU A 358 -44.87 28.14 -38.45
N ASN A 359 -45.13 29.34 -37.95
CA ASN A 359 -46.23 29.69 -37.05
C ASN A 359 -46.15 29.05 -35.66
N GLY A 360 -44.99 28.47 -35.31
CA GLY A 360 -44.73 27.95 -33.94
C GLY A 360 -44.40 29.07 -32.96
N SER A 361 -44.13 28.64 -31.72
CA SER A 361 -43.78 29.59 -30.66
C SER A 361 -42.62 29.08 -29.80
N ILE A 362 -41.82 30.01 -29.34
CA ILE A 362 -40.72 29.75 -28.38
C ILE A 362 -40.96 30.62 -27.15
N GLN A 363 -40.94 30.03 -25.99
CA GLN A 363 -41.12 30.71 -24.69
C GLN A 363 -39.85 30.58 -23.86
N ILE A 364 -39.32 31.69 -23.34
CA ILE A 364 -38.25 31.73 -22.35
C ILE A 364 -38.87 32.13 -21.03
N ALA A 365 -38.90 31.24 -20.07
CA ALA A 365 -39.42 31.45 -18.75
C ALA A 365 -38.32 31.55 -17.69
N LEU A 366 -38.34 32.61 -16.90
CA LEU A 366 -37.39 32.83 -15.81
C LEU A 366 -38.11 32.64 -14.50
N SER A 367 -37.54 31.85 -13.61
CA SER A 367 -38.09 31.63 -12.26
C SER A 367 -37.01 31.57 -11.20
N GLN A 368 -37.28 32.15 -10.06
CA GLN A 368 -36.38 32.09 -8.90
C GLN A 368 -36.98 31.23 -7.82
N HIS A 369 -36.25 30.20 -7.40
CA HIS A 369 -36.64 29.27 -6.34
C HIS A 369 -35.60 29.29 -5.22
N ASN A 370 -35.92 29.84 -4.05
CA ASN A 370 -35.07 29.89 -2.86
C ASN A 370 -33.56 30.13 -3.12
N THR A 371 -32.81 29.06 -3.43
CA THR A 371 -31.36 29.08 -3.65
C THR A 371 -30.97 28.99 -5.11
N ASP A 372 -31.91 28.74 -6.03
CA ASP A 372 -31.63 28.46 -7.41
C ASP A 372 -32.38 29.42 -8.36
N PHE A 373 -31.80 29.67 -9.49
CA PHE A 373 -32.40 30.41 -10.58
C PHE A 373 -32.60 29.51 -11.79
N GLU A 374 -33.81 29.42 -12.30
CA GLU A 374 -34.14 28.55 -13.41
C GLU A 374 -34.45 29.38 -14.68
N VAL A 375 -33.93 28.93 -15.82
CA VAL A 375 -34.21 29.42 -17.16
C VAL A 375 -34.74 28.25 -17.99
N ALA A 376 -35.99 28.31 -18.38
CA ALA A 376 -36.62 27.31 -19.23
C ALA A 376 -36.85 27.86 -20.62
N VAL A 377 -36.33 27.19 -21.64
CA VAL A 377 -36.60 27.51 -23.07
C VAL A 377 -37.48 26.40 -23.61
N SER A 378 -38.71 26.73 -23.99
CA SER A 378 -39.72 25.81 -24.49
C SER A 378 -40.06 26.14 -25.93
N ASP A 379 -40.07 25.16 -26.81
CA ASP A 379 -40.49 25.29 -28.23
C ASP A 379 -41.71 24.41 -28.54
N THR A 380 -42.45 24.75 -29.55
CA THR A 380 -43.55 23.96 -30.13
C THR A 380 -43.09 23.15 -31.37
N GLY A 381 -41.82 22.71 -31.32
CA GLY A 381 -41.19 22.02 -32.44
C GLY A 381 -41.58 20.56 -32.53
N ARG A 382 -40.85 19.81 -33.38
CA ARG A 382 -41.11 18.40 -33.66
C ARG A 382 -40.94 17.48 -32.45
N GLY A 383 -40.29 17.94 -31.36
CA GLY A 383 -39.98 17.14 -30.20
C GLY A 383 -38.91 16.09 -30.44
N ILE A 384 -38.59 15.32 -29.38
CA ILE A 384 -37.55 14.32 -29.35
C ILE A 384 -38.14 13.01 -28.81
N ALA A 385 -37.87 11.90 -29.48
CA ALA A 385 -38.32 10.60 -29.00
C ALA A 385 -37.60 10.19 -27.68
N PRO A 386 -38.30 9.48 -26.77
CA PRO A 386 -37.76 9.17 -25.43
C PRO A 386 -36.41 8.43 -25.44
N GLU A 387 -36.14 7.61 -26.43
CA GLU A 387 -34.91 6.86 -26.63
C GLU A 387 -33.67 7.73 -26.84
N HIS A 388 -33.85 8.95 -27.31
CA HIS A 388 -32.79 9.90 -27.57
C HIS A 388 -32.48 10.83 -26.40
N LEU A 389 -33.47 11.06 -25.48
CA LEU A 389 -33.34 12.01 -24.38
C LEU A 389 -32.12 11.78 -23.47
N PRO A 390 -31.73 10.55 -23.15
CA PRO A 390 -30.53 10.32 -22.31
C PRO A 390 -29.21 10.79 -22.94
N ARG A 391 -29.17 10.96 -24.27
CA ARG A 391 -27.97 11.25 -25.05
C ARG A 391 -27.92 12.61 -25.69
N VAL A 392 -28.97 13.44 -25.61
CA VAL A 392 -29.03 14.74 -26.27
C VAL A 392 -27.96 15.74 -25.81
N PHE A 393 -27.39 15.55 -24.62
CA PHE A 393 -26.29 16.34 -24.12
C PHE A 393 -24.92 15.77 -24.46
N ASP A 394 -24.85 14.58 -25.11
CA ASP A 394 -23.60 14.00 -25.55
C ASP A 394 -23.05 14.83 -26.74
N ARG A 395 -21.73 14.95 -26.83
CA ARG A 395 -21.05 15.66 -27.91
C ARG A 395 -21.30 14.97 -29.24
N PHE A 396 -21.52 15.72 -30.29
CA PHE A 396 -21.78 15.24 -31.66
C PHE A 396 -23.02 14.35 -31.78
N TYR A 397 -23.81 14.23 -30.72
CA TYR A 397 -25.04 13.44 -30.78
C TYR A 397 -26.15 14.17 -31.57
N ARG A 398 -26.78 13.46 -32.49
CA ARG A 398 -27.89 13.94 -33.33
C ARG A 398 -28.96 12.86 -33.43
N VAL A 399 -30.21 13.27 -33.37
CA VAL A 399 -31.40 12.38 -33.50
C VAL A 399 -31.55 11.86 -34.92
N GLU A 400 -31.16 12.62 -35.93
CA GLU A 400 -31.18 12.24 -37.35
C GLU A 400 -29.83 12.52 -38.01
N SER A 401 -29.33 11.51 -38.74
CA SER A 401 -28.15 11.62 -39.61
C SER A 401 -28.50 12.19 -41.00
N SER A 402 -29.64 12.88 -41.15
CA SER A 402 -30.11 13.40 -42.45
C SER A 402 -29.11 14.45 -42.97
N ARG A 403 -28.73 14.25 -44.23
CA ARG A 403 -27.74 15.03 -45.02
C ARG A 403 -28.11 16.51 -45.27
N GLY A 404 -28.97 17.11 -44.50
CA GLY A 404 -29.46 18.47 -44.72
C GLY A 404 -29.65 19.33 -43.47
N SER A 405 -29.47 18.80 -42.25
CA SER A 405 -29.65 19.60 -41.05
C SER A 405 -28.32 20.21 -40.59
N ASP A 406 -28.26 21.50 -40.62
CA ASP A 406 -27.12 22.33 -40.18
C ASP A 406 -26.90 22.21 -38.69
N GLY A 407 -25.78 21.65 -38.20
CA GLY A 407 -25.43 21.61 -36.79
C GLY A 407 -24.53 20.45 -36.42
N ALA A 408 -23.41 20.75 -35.76
CA ALA A 408 -22.38 19.78 -35.37
C ALA A 408 -22.73 18.93 -34.12
N GLY A 409 -23.95 19.02 -33.59
CA GLY A 409 -24.31 18.28 -32.35
C GLY A 409 -23.52 18.73 -31.10
N LEU A 410 -23.00 19.96 -31.11
CA LEU A 410 -22.23 20.51 -29.97
C LEU A 410 -23.03 21.48 -29.11
N GLY A 411 -24.17 22.02 -29.56
CA GLY A 411 -24.90 23.08 -28.88
C GLY A 411 -25.39 22.69 -27.48
N LEU A 412 -26.09 21.56 -27.33
CA LEU A 412 -26.57 21.10 -26.02
C LEU A 412 -25.43 20.60 -25.11
N ALA A 413 -24.37 20.01 -25.68
CA ALA A 413 -23.18 19.64 -24.93
C ALA A 413 -22.46 20.89 -24.35
N LEU A 414 -22.38 21.97 -25.14
CA LEU A 414 -21.87 23.26 -24.72
C LEU A 414 -22.72 23.85 -23.57
N VAL A 415 -24.05 23.86 -23.74
CA VAL A 415 -25.00 24.33 -22.70
C VAL A 415 -24.77 23.55 -21.39
N LYS A 416 -24.69 22.25 -21.48
CA LYS A 416 -24.42 21.42 -20.29
C LYS A 416 -23.08 21.77 -19.64
N SER A 417 -22.00 21.92 -20.43
CA SER A 417 -20.68 22.29 -19.91
C SER A 417 -20.69 23.66 -19.22
N ILE A 418 -21.41 24.63 -19.75
CA ILE A 418 -21.58 25.97 -19.14
C ILE A 418 -22.30 25.87 -17.80
N VAL A 419 -23.38 25.12 -17.74
CA VAL A 419 -24.17 24.96 -16.50
C VAL A 419 -23.40 24.16 -15.45
N ASP A 420 -22.72 23.10 -15.84
CA ASP A 420 -21.84 22.31 -14.97
C ASP A 420 -20.72 23.18 -14.37
N LEU A 421 -20.11 24.08 -15.19
CA LEU A 421 -19.10 25.04 -14.74
C LEU A 421 -19.65 26.00 -13.66
N HIS A 422 -20.94 26.31 -13.72
CA HIS A 422 -21.64 27.09 -12.70
C HIS A 422 -22.10 26.26 -11.51
N SER A 423 -21.79 24.95 -11.46
CA SER A 423 -22.29 24.00 -10.45
C SER A 423 -23.81 23.85 -10.47
N GLY A 424 -24.42 24.06 -11.62
CA GLY A 424 -25.83 23.94 -11.88
C GLY A 424 -26.24 22.60 -12.47
N SER A 425 -27.45 22.52 -13.03
CA SER A 425 -27.92 21.35 -13.76
C SER A 425 -28.75 21.70 -14.97
N ALA A 426 -28.65 20.92 -16.05
CA ALA A 426 -29.49 21.05 -17.24
C ALA A 426 -30.44 19.85 -17.34
N ARG A 427 -31.72 20.12 -17.59
CA ARG A 427 -32.76 19.09 -17.75
C ARG A 427 -33.48 19.31 -19.09
N ILE A 428 -33.95 18.22 -19.68
CA ILE A 428 -34.73 18.26 -20.90
C ILE A 428 -36.01 17.44 -20.73
N GLN A 429 -37.11 17.99 -21.23
CA GLN A 429 -38.40 17.32 -21.34
C GLN A 429 -38.89 17.51 -22.78
N SER A 430 -39.28 16.45 -23.45
CA SER A 430 -39.74 16.51 -24.83
C SER A 430 -40.72 15.39 -25.11
N GLU A 431 -41.72 15.69 -25.95
CA GLU A 431 -42.68 14.71 -26.46
C GLU A 431 -42.72 14.89 -27.99
N LEU A 432 -42.62 13.80 -28.74
CA LEU A 432 -42.61 13.82 -30.18
C LEU A 432 -43.90 14.47 -30.72
N GLY A 433 -43.77 15.47 -31.55
CA GLY A 433 -44.87 16.25 -32.12
C GLY A 433 -45.48 17.35 -31.24
N ARG A 434 -44.94 17.55 -30.01
CA ARG A 434 -45.42 18.55 -29.05
C ARG A 434 -44.39 19.63 -28.69
N GLY A 435 -43.12 19.36 -28.95
CA GLY A 435 -42.04 20.29 -28.70
C GLY A 435 -41.06 19.84 -27.62
N THR A 436 -40.18 20.76 -27.24
CA THR A 436 -39.10 20.49 -26.29
C THR A 436 -39.01 21.62 -25.28
N THR A 437 -38.73 21.29 -24.02
CA THR A 437 -38.39 22.25 -22.95
C THR A 437 -37.02 21.87 -22.38
N VAL A 438 -36.08 22.80 -22.45
CA VAL A 438 -34.77 22.68 -21.81
C VAL A 438 -34.72 23.65 -20.64
N THR A 439 -34.49 23.13 -19.43
CA THR A 439 -34.41 23.93 -18.19
C THR A 439 -32.98 23.94 -17.68
N LEU A 440 -32.42 25.11 -17.50
CA LEU A 440 -31.11 25.36 -16.91
C LEU A 440 -31.30 25.84 -15.49
N VAL A 441 -30.63 25.21 -14.54
CA VAL A 441 -30.68 25.57 -13.11
C VAL A 441 -29.31 26.12 -12.71
N PHE A 442 -29.27 27.35 -12.25
CA PHE A 442 -28.07 28.00 -11.75
C PHE A 442 -28.19 28.21 -10.25
N PRO A 443 -27.23 27.73 -9.43
CA PRO A 443 -27.22 28.04 -8.00
C PRO A 443 -27.04 29.55 -7.81
N ASN A 444 -28.02 30.17 -7.12
CA ASN A 444 -27.98 31.59 -6.82
C ASN A 444 -27.21 31.78 -5.50
N GLY A 445 -25.86 31.71 -5.56
CA GLY A 445 -24.98 31.77 -4.41
C GLY A 445 -25.38 32.88 -3.41
N ARG A 446 -25.26 32.55 -2.10
CA ARG A 446 -25.48 33.48 -0.99
C ARG A 446 -24.55 34.66 -1.02
#